data_96a2edf148027a380f0b394fb66ab20d
#
_entry.id   96a2edf148027a380f0b394fb66ab20d
#
_cell.length_a   1.000
_cell.length_b   1.000
_cell.length_c   1.000
_cell.angle_alpha   90.00
_cell.angle_beta   90.00
_cell.angle_gamma   90.00
#
_symmetry.space_group_name_H-M   'P 1'
#
loop_
_entity.id
_entity.type
_entity.pdbx_description
1 polymer ?
#
loop_
_entity_poly.entity_id
_entity_poly.type
_entity_poly.pdbx_seq_one_letter_code
_entity_poly.pdbx_strand_id
1 'polypeptide(L)'
;MQEMYSENDVRQILFSLKKRYILLGCGLAVLLALFVWSMVIRVEWLSMVTFALMFALIVFVVELFCLPLHRYKKLMVSALTGRTHTETLEYKETESEESVVDGVACRGLIFLGAPDKHGTREQRFYWDSELPLPSFTPGDQITLKYTGRNIIGYQK
;
A
#
# COMPACT_ATOMS: atom_id res chain seq x y z
N MET A 1 10.55 -13.96 16.75
CA MET A 1 9.42 -13.45 15.95
C MET A 1 9.99 -12.66 14.79
N GLN A 2 9.65 -13.01 13.57
CA GLN A 2 10.11 -12.30 12.37
C GLN A 2 9.16 -11.14 12.10
N GLU A 3 9.67 -9.91 12.20
CA GLU A 3 8.90 -8.70 11.87
C GLU A 3 8.98 -8.43 10.38
N MET A 4 7.84 -8.06 9.77
CA MET A 4 7.71 -7.87 8.32
C MET A 4 8.08 -6.45 7.89
N TYR A 5 7.90 -5.47 8.77
CA TYR A 5 8.11 -4.05 8.47
C TYR A 5 9.12 -3.42 9.42
N SER A 6 9.99 -2.60 8.87
CA SER A 6 10.97 -1.83 9.65
C SER A 6 10.77 -0.32 9.46
N GLU A 7 11.29 0.49 10.38
CA GLU A 7 11.30 1.94 10.22
C GLU A 7 12.07 2.40 8.97
N ASN A 8 13.06 1.62 8.55
CA ASN A 8 13.83 1.91 7.35
C ASN A 8 12.98 1.80 6.08
N ASP A 9 12.04 0.83 6.02
CA ASP A 9 11.13 0.65 4.89
C ASP A 9 10.21 1.87 4.75
N VAL A 10 9.70 2.38 5.88
CA VAL A 10 8.89 3.62 5.90
C VAL A 10 9.70 4.81 5.39
N ARG A 11 10.97 4.92 5.79
CA ARG A 11 11.86 6.00 5.31
C ARG A 11 12.12 5.91 3.81
N GLN A 12 12.33 4.70 3.28
CA GLN A 12 12.53 4.49 1.85
C GLN A 12 11.30 4.90 1.03
N ILE A 13 10.10 4.55 1.50
CA ILE A 13 8.85 4.96 0.86
C ILE A 13 8.68 6.48 0.91
N LEU A 14 8.96 7.12 2.04
CA LEU A 14 8.93 8.57 2.16
C LEU A 14 9.90 9.24 1.19
N PHE A 15 11.11 8.71 1.04
CA PHE A 15 12.08 9.21 0.09
C PHE A 15 11.60 9.06 -1.36
N SER A 16 11.04 7.91 -1.70
CA SER A 16 10.46 7.64 -3.01
C SER A 16 9.28 8.57 -3.34
N LEU A 17 8.39 8.81 -2.37
CA LEU A 17 7.30 9.79 -2.49
C LEU A 17 7.85 11.20 -2.74
N LYS A 18 8.81 11.64 -1.92
CA LYS A 18 9.44 12.97 -2.07
C LYS A 18 10.05 13.14 -3.46
N LYS A 19 10.77 12.14 -3.97
CA LYS A 19 11.36 12.16 -5.31
C LYS A 19 10.30 12.31 -6.40
N ARG A 20 9.17 11.60 -6.28
CA ARG A 20 8.05 11.67 -7.24
C ARG A 20 7.36 13.03 -7.22
N TYR A 21 7.14 13.61 -6.04
CA TYR A 21 6.58 14.96 -5.92
C TYR A 21 7.50 16.04 -6.48
N ILE A 22 8.82 15.92 -6.30
CA ILE A 22 9.80 16.83 -6.90
C ILE A 22 9.74 16.73 -8.42
N LEU A 23 9.70 15.52 -8.98
CA LEU A 23 9.60 15.30 -10.43
C LEU A 23 8.30 15.91 -11.00
N LEU A 24 7.17 15.70 -10.31
CA LEU A 24 5.89 16.32 -10.66
C LEU A 24 5.98 17.84 -10.63
N GLY A 25 6.57 18.41 -9.58
CA GLY A 25 6.75 19.85 -9.44
C GLY A 25 7.60 20.45 -10.56
N CYS A 26 8.69 19.79 -10.94
CA CYS A 26 9.52 20.21 -12.07
C CYS A 26 8.74 20.18 -13.40
N GLY A 27 7.99 19.10 -13.65
CA GLY A 27 7.17 18.98 -14.85
C GLY A 27 6.07 20.06 -14.92
N LEU A 28 5.41 20.33 -13.79
CA LEU A 28 4.41 21.40 -13.72
C LEU A 28 5.02 22.78 -13.89
N ALA A 29 6.21 23.05 -13.37
CA ALA A 29 6.90 24.32 -13.55
C ALA A 29 7.21 24.62 -15.03
N VAL A 30 7.66 23.60 -15.77
CA VAL A 30 7.90 23.71 -17.21
C VAL A 30 6.60 23.99 -17.97
N LEU A 31 5.53 23.24 -17.68
CA LEU A 31 4.23 23.46 -18.33
C LEU A 31 3.63 24.81 -17.97
N LEU A 32 3.81 25.28 -16.74
CA LEU A 32 3.37 26.61 -16.32
C LEU A 32 4.12 27.70 -17.09
N ALA A 33 5.44 27.57 -17.26
CA ALA A 33 6.23 28.51 -18.06
C ALA A 33 5.75 28.55 -19.51
N LEU A 34 5.46 27.39 -20.12
CA LEU A 34 4.89 27.31 -21.47
C LEU A 34 3.49 27.92 -21.54
N PHE A 35 2.66 27.73 -20.52
CA PHE A 35 1.33 28.32 -20.44
C PHE A 35 1.41 29.85 -20.38
N VAL A 36 2.25 30.41 -19.51
CA VAL A 36 2.47 31.85 -19.42
C VAL A 36 2.98 32.43 -20.76
N TRP A 37 3.96 31.72 -21.36
CA TRP A 37 4.48 32.07 -22.66
C TRP A 37 3.37 32.11 -23.75
N SER A 38 2.50 31.11 -23.79
CA SER A 38 1.39 31.03 -24.74
C SER A 38 0.40 32.21 -24.58
N MET A 39 0.17 32.63 -23.34
CA MET A 39 -0.67 33.83 -23.04
C MET A 39 -0.04 35.12 -23.56
N VAL A 40 1.28 35.28 -23.44
CA VAL A 40 2.00 36.46 -23.95
C VAL A 40 1.93 36.53 -25.47
N ILE A 41 2.06 35.39 -26.17
CA ILE A 41 1.98 35.35 -27.65
C ILE A 41 0.52 35.41 -28.14
N ARG A 42 -0.47 35.32 -27.23
CA ARG A 42 -1.91 35.33 -27.56
C ARG A 42 -2.34 34.17 -28.47
N VAL A 43 -1.72 33.00 -28.31
CA VAL A 43 -2.10 31.79 -29.05
C VAL A 43 -3.07 30.97 -28.21
N GLU A 44 -4.36 31.13 -28.43
CA GLU A 44 -5.43 30.55 -27.61
C GLU A 44 -5.41 29.03 -27.57
N TRP A 45 -5.25 28.38 -28.73
CA TRP A 45 -5.22 26.90 -28.75
C TRP A 45 -4.03 26.31 -27.94
N LEU A 46 -2.88 27.00 -27.93
CA LEU A 46 -1.70 26.54 -27.20
C LEU A 46 -1.93 26.66 -25.68
N SER A 47 -2.60 27.68 -25.21
CA SER A 47 -2.95 27.86 -23.81
C SER A 47 -3.93 26.79 -23.35
N MET A 48 -4.93 26.42 -24.17
CA MET A 48 -5.85 25.33 -23.85
C MET A 48 -5.14 23.98 -23.78
N VAL A 49 -4.26 23.69 -24.74
CA VAL A 49 -3.50 22.42 -24.75
C VAL A 49 -2.56 22.32 -23.55
N THR A 50 -1.80 23.36 -23.23
CA THR A 50 -0.88 23.34 -22.08
C THR A 50 -1.63 23.21 -20.75
N PHE A 51 -2.79 23.85 -20.61
CA PHE A 51 -3.65 23.71 -19.43
C PHE A 51 -4.18 22.26 -19.30
N ALA A 52 -4.68 21.69 -20.39
CA ALA A 52 -5.15 20.29 -20.39
C ALA A 52 -4.04 19.31 -20.04
N LEU A 53 -2.82 19.52 -20.56
CA LEU A 53 -1.65 18.70 -20.24
C LEU A 53 -1.24 18.82 -18.77
N MET A 54 -1.28 20.01 -18.17
CA MET A 54 -1.02 20.18 -16.75
C MET A 54 -1.99 19.37 -15.89
N PHE A 55 -3.28 19.47 -16.21
CA PHE A 55 -4.31 18.74 -15.48
C PHE A 55 -4.14 17.22 -15.62
N ALA A 56 -3.93 16.76 -16.86
CA ALA A 56 -3.68 15.35 -17.14
C ALA A 56 -2.44 14.81 -16.39
N LEU A 57 -1.35 15.59 -16.36
CA LEU A 57 -0.13 15.22 -15.66
C LEU A 57 -0.36 15.09 -14.14
N ILE A 58 -1.11 16.03 -13.55
CA ILE A 58 -1.44 15.97 -12.11
C ILE A 58 -2.22 14.70 -11.80
N VAL A 59 -3.32 14.46 -12.53
CA VAL A 59 -4.18 13.29 -12.30
C VAL A 59 -3.38 12.02 -12.49
N PHE A 60 -2.66 11.88 -13.60
CA PHE A 60 -1.90 10.69 -13.94
C PHE A 60 -0.82 10.36 -12.88
N VAL A 61 -0.01 11.36 -12.49
CA VAL A 61 1.08 11.13 -11.53
C VAL A 61 0.55 10.89 -10.13
N VAL A 62 -0.50 11.60 -9.71
CA VAL A 62 -1.06 11.42 -8.36
C VAL A 62 -1.73 10.06 -8.26
N GLU A 63 -2.61 9.70 -9.19
CA GLU A 63 -3.38 8.45 -9.11
C GLU A 63 -2.50 7.20 -9.29
N LEU A 64 -1.63 7.19 -10.31
CA LEU A 64 -0.85 5.99 -10.62
C LEU A 64 0.40 5.82 -9.76
N PHE A 65 1.02 6.91 -9.32
CA PHE A 65 2.33 6.82 -8.66
C PHE A 65 2.34 7.27 -7.21
N CYS A 66 1.54 8.27 -6.83
CA CYS A 66 1.57 8.78 -5.46
C CYS A 66 0.56 8.08 -4.55
N LEU A 67 -0.64 7.81 -5.04
CA LEU A 67 -1.72 7.25 -4.25
C LEU A 67 -1.42 5.82 -3.74
N PRO A 68 -0.91 4.88 -4.57
CA PRO A 68 -0.54 3.54 -4.11
C PRO A 68 0.53 3.58 -3.01
N LEU A 69 1.59 4.39 -3.20
CA LEU A 69 2.63 4.53 -2.18
C LEU A 69 2.11 5.17 -0.89
N HIS A 70 1.17 6.08 -0.99
CA HIS A 70 0.58 6.72 0.19
C HIS A 70 -0.26 5.73 1.00
N ARG A 71 -1.02 4.87 0.31
CA ARG A 71 -1.79 3.79 0.93
C ARG A 71 -0.87 2.78 1.59
N TYR A 72 0.18 2.36 0.90
CA TYR A 72 1.18 1.43 1.42
C TYR A 72 1.92 2.00 2.64
N LYS A 73 2.33 3.27 2.59
CA LYS A 73 2.87 3.96 3.76
C LYS A 73 1.91 3.93 4.95
N LYS A 74 0.61 4.19 4.72
CA LYS A 74 -0.41 4.18 5.78
C LYS A 74 -0.50 2.82 6.44
N LEU A 75 -0.47 1.74 5.65
CA LEU A 75 -0.45 0.36 6.15
C LEU A 75 0.79 0.12 7.04
N MET A 76 1.99 0.46 6.56
CA MET A 76 3.22 0.28 7.33
C MET A 76 3.23 1.08 8.63
N VAL A 77 2.80 2.34 8.59
CA VAL A 77 2.72 3.17 9.80
C VAL A 77 1.72 2.57 10.78
N SER A 78 0.55 2.09 10.32
CA SER A 78 -0.42 1.43 11.19
C SER A 78 0.11 0.13 11.77
N ALA A 79 0.95 -0.60 11.02
CA ALA A 79 1.61 -1.81 11.48
C ALA A 79 2.62 -1.53 12.61
N LEU A 80 3.37 -0.42 12.52
CA LEU A 80 4.39 -0.06 13.52
C LEU A 80 3.81 0.64 14.75
N THR A 81 2.77 1.48 14.59
CA THR A 81 2.21 2.32 15.67
C THR A 81 0.85 1.87 16.18
N GLY A 82 0.18 0.97 15.47
CA GLY A 82 -1.16 0.47 15.79
C GLY A 82 -1.17 -0.47 16.99
N ARG A 83 -2.38 -0.75 17.49
CA ARG A 83 -2.57 -1.80 18.51
C ARG A 83 -2.28 -3.15 17.88
N THR A 84 -1.26 -3.81 18.39
CA THR A 84 -0.87 -5.15 17.94
C THR A 84 -1.49 -6.21 18.83
N HIS A 85 -1.98 -7.26 18.20
CA HIS A 85 -2.44 -8.48 18.87
C HIS A 85 -1.49 -9.60 18.51
N THR A 86 -1.28 -10.49 19.47
CA THR A 86 -0.46 -11.70 19.25
C THR A 86 -1.30 -12.90 19.65
N GLU A 87 -1.46 -13.84 18.74
CA GLU A 87 -2.28 -15.03 18.94
C GLU A 87 -1.62 -16.22 18.24
N THR A 88 -1.70 -17.40 18.86
CA THR A 88 -1.23 -18.63 18.24
C THR A 88 -2.43 -19.35 17.62
N LEU A 89 -2.36 -19.53 16.30
CA LEU A 89 -3.44 -20.08 15.50
C LEU A 89 -2.91 -21.23 14.63
N GLU A 90 -3.79 -22.14 14.30
CA GLU A 90 -3.48 -23.24 13.38
C GLU A 90 -3.67 -22.76 11.94
N TYR A 91 -2.64 -22.92 11.11
CA TYR A 91 -2.72 -22.57 9.70
C TYR A 91 -3.56 -23.60 8.93
N LYS A 92 -4.53 -23.13 8.17
CA LYS A 92 -5.38 -23.96 7.33
C LYS A 92 -4.96 -23.92 5.85
N GLU A 93 -5.05 -22.76 5.24
CA GLU A 93 -4.78 -22.61 3.81
C GLU A 93 -4.49 -21.16 3.42
N THR A 94 -3.88 -20.99 2.23
CA THR A 94 -3.71 -19.69 1.58
C THR A 94 -4.70 -19.56 0.45
N GLU A 95 -5.37 -18.43 0.34
CA GLU A 95 -6.23 -18.13 -0.80
C GLU A 95 -5.40 -17.94 -2.07
N SER A 96 -5.89 -18.48 -3.18
CA SER A 96 -5.25 -18.36 -4.48
C SER A 96 -5.41 -16.96 -5.09
N GLU A 97 -6.49 -16.27 -4.72
CA GLU A 97 -6.81 -14.95 -5.25
C GLU A 97 -6.22 -13.84 -4.39
N GLU A 98 -5.66 -12.83 -5.06
CA GLU A 98 -5.23 -11.61 -4.40
C GLU A 98 -6.43 -10.69 -4.20
N SER A 99 -6.52 -10.10 -3.03
CA SER A 99 -7.55 -9.12 -2.67
C SER A 99 -6.90 -7.77 -2.38
N VAL A 100 -7.60 -6.68 -2.71
CA VAL A 100 -7.11 -5.34 -2.40
C VAL A 100 -7.73 -4.90 -1.08
N VAL A 101 -6.91 -4.77 -0.05
CA VAL A 101 -7.30 -4.31 1.29
C VAL A 101 -6.66 -2.94 1.55
N ASP A 102 -7.49 -1.95 1.85
CA ASP A 102 -7.04 -0.55 2.03
C ASP A 102 -6.21 0.01 0.84
N GLY A 103 -6.40 -0.57 -0.35
CA GLY A 103 -5.71 -0.19 -1.57
C GLY A 103 -4.29 -0.76 -1.70
N VAL A 104 -3.98 -1.78 -0.91
CA VAL A 104 -2.76 -2.61 -1.00
C VAL A 104 -3.16 -4.00 -1.45
N ALA A 105 -2.39 -4.58 -2.39
CA ALA A 105 -2.60 -5.97 -2.80
C ALA A 105 -2.16 -6.90 -1.68
N CYS A 106 -3.08 -7.74 -1.22
CA CYS A 106 -2.87 -8.67 -0.13
C CYS A 106 -3.36 -10.06 -0.51
N ARG A 107 -2.74 -11.08 0.06
CA ARG A 107 -3.20 -12.46 -0.06
C ARG A 107 -3.84 -12.91 1.24
N GLY A 108 -5.03 -13.52 1.15
CA GLY A 108 -5.74 -14.06 2.30
C GLY A 108 -5.07 -15.34 2.82
N LEU A 109 -4.81 -15.36 4.12
CA LEU A 109 -4.39 -16.56 4.86
C LEU A 109 -5.49 -16.94 5.83
N ILE A 110 -5.93 -18.19 5.79
CA ILE A 110 -6.98 -18.71 6.67
C ILE A 110 -6.34 -19.50 7.81
N PHE A 111 -6.71 -19.12 9.02
CA PHE A 111 -6.28 -19.77 10.26
C PHE A 111 -7.49 -20.25 11.04
N LEU A 112 -7.31 -21.28 11.84
CA LEU A 112 -8.30 -21.80 12.77
C LEU A 112 -8.00 -21.26 14.18
N GLY A 113 -8.94 -20.53 14.70
CA GLY A 113 -8.87 -19.95 16.04
C GLY A 113 -9.97 -20.47 16.97
N ALA A 114 -10.20 -19.74 18.04
CA ALA A 114 -11.35 -20.00 18.91
C ALA A 114 -12.68 -19.76 18.15
N PRO A 115 -13.72 -20.54 18.40
CA PRO A 115 -15.01 -20.37 17.73
C PRO A 115 -15.60 -18.98 18.04
N ASP A 116 -15.98 -18.28 17.00
CA ASP A 116 -16.71 -17.00 17.10
C ASP A 116 -18.16 -17.24 17.58
N LYS A 117 -18.88 -16.15 17.86
CA LYS A 117 -20.30 -16.14 18.28
C LYS A 117 -21.22 -16.95 17.34
N HIS A 118 -20.81 -17.15 16.10
CA HIS A 118 -21.50 -17.94 15.09
C HIS A 118 -20.99 -19.37 14.93
N GLY A 119 -20.06 -19.82 15.81
CA GLY A 119 -19.46 -21.15 15.76
C GLY A 119 -18.38 -21.34 14.68
N THR A 120 -18.05 -20.28 13.94
CA THR A 120 -17.01 -20.31 12.93
C THR A 120 -15.64 -20.22 13.60
N ARG A 121 -14.75 -21.17 13.29
CA ARG A 121 -13.38 -21.18 13.77
C ARG A 121 -12.41 -20.52 12.80
N GLU A 122 -12.84 -20.29 11.56
CA GLU A 122 -11.99 -19.74 10.51
C GLU A 122 -11.84 -18.24 10.68
N GLN A 123 -10.58 -17.81 10.74
CA GLN A 123 -10.22 -16.40 10.79
C GLN A 123 -9.35 -16.08 9.59
N ARG A 124 -9.71 -15.03 8.85
CA ARG A 124 -8.99 -14.57 7.67
C ARG A 124 -8.07 -13.43 8.05
N PHE A 125 -6.80 -13.58 7.72
CA PHE A 125 -5.77 -12.56 7.84
C PHE A 125 -5.19 -12.22 6.48
N TYR A 126 -4.61 -11.03 6.37
CA TYR A 126 -4.06 -10.53 5.12
C TYR A 126 -2.55 -10.45 5.19
N TRP A 127 -1.92 -11.05 4.19
CA TRP A 127 -0.49 -11.01 3.96
C TRP A 127 -0.19 -10.05 2.82
N ASP A 128 0.81 -9.17 2.96
CA ASP A 128 1.25 -8.27 1.92
C ASP A 128 1.82 -9.04 0.72
N SER A 129 1.21 -8.86 -0.46
CA SER A 129 1.63 -9.58 -1.68
C SER A 129 3.02 -9.17 -2.18
N GLU A 130 3.55 -8.02 -1.75
CA GLU A 130 4.92 -7.60 -2.09
C GLU A 130 5.99 -8.37 -1.30
N LEU A 131 5.60 -9.01 -0.20
CA LEU A 131 6.51 -9.80 0.62
C LEU A 131 6.49 -11.29 0.24
N PRO A 132 7.63 -11.98 0.35
CA PRO A 132 7.67 -13.41 0.07
C PRO A 132 6.73 -14.17 0.99
N LEU A 133 5.87 -15.00 0.40
CA LEU A 133 4.93 -15.81 1.15
C LEU A 133 5.70 -16.88 1.96
N PRO A 134 5.46 -16.98 3.27
CA PRO A 134 6.09 -18.02 4.07
C PRO A 134 5.54 -19.40 3.69
N SER A 135 6.38 -20.42 3.77
CA SER A 135 5.98 -21.81 3.53
C SER A 135 5.36 -22.39 4.81
N PHE A 136 4.05 -22.20 4.96
CA PHE A 136 3.27 -22.83 6.01
C PHE A 136 2.67 -24.14 5.50
N THR A 137 2.61 -25.11 6.40
CA THR A 137 1.97 -26.41 6.13
C THR A 137 0.64 -26.45 6.88
N PRO A 138 -0.46 -26.92 6.26
CA PRO A 138 -1.74 -27.07 6.95
C PRO A 138 -1.56 -27.88 8.25
N GLY A 139 -2.08 -27.34 9.38
CA GLY A 139 -1.92 -27.90 10.72
C GLY A 139 -0.76 -27.28 11.54
N ASP A 140 0.08 -26.44 10.93
CA ASP A 140 1.15 -25.73 11.67
C ASP A 140 0.55 -24.77 12.70
N GLN A 141 1.07 -24.80 13.93
CA GLN A 141 0.76 -23.80 14.96
C GLN A 141 1.67 -22.60 14.79
N ILE A 142 1.08 -21.46 14.42
CA ILE A 142 1.82 -20.25 14.11
C ILE A 142 1.38 -19.13 15.04
N THR A 143 2.36 -18.49 15.68
CA THR A 143 2.10 -17.28 16.46
C THR A 143 2.14 -16.08 15.53
N LEU A 144 0.98 -15.46 15.32
CA LEU A 144 0.82 -14.26 14.50
C LEU A 144 0.84 -13.01 15.36
N LYS A 145 1.56 -12.01 14.88
CA LYS A 145 1.44 -10.61 15.35
C LYS A 145 0.70 -9.84 14.25
N TYR A 146 -0.43 -9.24 14.59
CA TYR A 146 -1.27 -8.57 13.60
C TYR A 146 -1.87 -7.27 14.13
N THR A 147 -2.26 -6.38 13.21
CA THR A 147 -2.99 -5.15 13.50
C THR A 147 -4.27 -5.15 12.65
N GLY A 148 -5.43 -5.12 13.32
CA GLY A 148 -6.70 -5.36 12.65
C GLY A 148 -6.76 -6.79 12.10
N ARG A 149 -6.59 -6.96 10.80
CA ARG A 149 -6.46 -8.26 10.11
C ARG A 149 -5.18 -8.40 9.30
N ASN A 150 -4.31 -7.37 9.32
CA ASN A 150 -3.06 -7.38 8.57
C ASN A 150 -1.95 -8.01 9.44
N ILE A 151 -1.29 -9.01 8.91
CA ILE A 151 -0.16 -9.67 9.56
C ILE A 151 1.04 -8.74 9.48
N ILE A 152 1.72 -8.54 10.61
CA ILE A 152 2.92 -7.70 10.74
C ILE A 152 4.14 -8.47 11.21
N GLY A 153 3.95 -9.68 11.67
CA GLY A 153 5.01 -10.59 12.06
C GLY A 153 4.48 -11.98 12.36
N TYR A 154 5.36 -12.95 12.33
CA TYR A 154 5.02 -14.34 12.64
C TYR A 154 6.18 -15.09 13.28
N GLN A 155 5.85 -16.19 13.92
CA GLN A 155 6.80 -17.15 14.46
C GLN A 155 6.20 -18.55 14.34
N LYS A 156 6.95 -19.43 13.70
CA LYS A 156 6.64 -20.87 13.61
C LYS A 156 7.30 -21.62 14.76
#